data_30b3eecd19ddf7c307c9e4a1403de3b5
#
_entry.id   30b3eecd19ddf7c307c9e4a1403de3b5
#
_cell.length_a   1.000
_cell.length_b   1.000
_cell.length_c   1.000
_cell.angle_alpha   90.00
_cell.angle_beta   90.00
_cell.angle_gamma   90.00
#
_symmetry.space_group_name_H-M   'P 1'
#
loop_
_entity.id
_entity.type
_entity.pdbx_description
1 polymer ?
#
loop_
_entity_poly.entity_id
_entity_poly.type
_entity_poly.pdbx_seq_one_letter_code
_entity_poly.pdbx_strand_id
1 'polypeptide(L)'
;MGQADTDYEKYLKASQEGAEDGNVQKASGYVQPYADSPLDGEPVGENVYLNLIKTAKKRLYVATPYLIISDEMTRELGLAAKRGVDVRVFTPGIPDKKIIYGVTRSYYSGLVRQGVRVYEYTPGFLHAKQMLCDEDTATVGTINMDYRSLYHHFENGVWMHGCDAIRD
;
A
#
# COMPACT_ATOMS: atom_id res chain seq x y z
N MET A 1 -1.97 -8.65 27.66
CA MET A 1 -3.00 -8.60 26.59
C MET A 1 -3.91 -7.43 26.91
N GLY A 2 -3.91 -6.37 26.09
CA GLY A 2 -4.86 -5.28 26.26
C GLY A 2 -6.27 -5.77 25.93
N GLN A 3 -7.23 -5.42 26.78
CA GLN A 3 -8.64 -5.69 26.48
C GLN A 3 -9.04 -4.86 25.25
N ALA A 4 -9.56 -5.50 24.21
CA ALA A 4 -10.09 -4.78 23.06
C ALA A 4 -11.30 -3.95 23.53
N ASP A 5 -11.32 -2.67 23.19
CA ASP A 5 -12.49 -1.81 23.41
C ASP A 5 -13.60 -2.28 22.46
N THR A 6 -14.64 -2.87 23.01
CA THR A 6 -15.79 -3.41 22.23
C THR A 6 -16.97 -2.44 22.15
N ASP A 7 -16.86 -1.27 22.74
CA ASP A 7 -17.90 -0.25 22.66
C ASP A 7 -17.77 0.59 21.38
N TYR A 8 -18.27 0.06 20.29
CA TYR A 8 -18.25 0.75 18.99
C TYR A 8 -19.34 1.83 18.86
N GLU A 9 -20.37 1.80 19.71
CA GLU A 9 -21.50 2.77 19.63
C GLU A 9 -21.06 4.20 19.89
N LYS A 10 -20.08 4.41 20.78
CA LYS A 10 -19.54 5.75 21.05
C LYS A 10 -18.89 6.38 19.84
N TYR A 11 -18.25 5.58 18.94
CA TYR A 11 -17.64 6.07 17.71
C TYR A 11 -18.68 6.35 16.64
N LEU A 12 -19.75 5.56 16.59
CA LEU A 12 -20.89 5.80 15.68
C LEU A 12 -21.62 7.09 16.05
N LYS A 13 -21.85 7.33 17.35
CA LYS A 13 -22.45 8.60 17.82
C LYS A 13 -21.61 9.81 17.49
N ALA A 14 -20.29 9.75 17.73
CA ALA A 14 -19.38 10.84 17.40
C ALA A 14 -19.36 11.16 15.90
N SER A 15 -19.48 10.14 15.04
CA SER A 15 -19.57 10.35 13.60
C SER A 15 -20.90 10.98 13.15
N GLN A 16 -21.99 10.68 13.85
CA GLN A 16 -23.32 11.25 13.58
C GLN A 16 -23.42 12.70 14.07
N GLU A 17 -22.90 13.01 15.26
CA GLU A 17 -22.86 14.36 15.83
C GLU A 17 -21.99 15.30 14.96
N GLY A 18 -20.88 14.83 14.42
CA GLY A 18 -20.04 15.59 13.48
C GLY A 18 -20.74 15.88 12.14
N ALA A 19 -21.72 15.08 11.76
CA ALA A 19 -22.50 15.26 10.53
C ALA A 19 -23.62 16.32 10.67
N GLU A 20 -24.07 16.64 11.89
CA GLU A 20 -25.12 17.64 12.14
C GLU A 20 -24.60 19.09 12.07
N ASP A 21 -23.30 19.32 12.17
CA ASP A 21 -22.69 20.66 12.16
C ASP A 21 -22.68 21.35 10.77
N GLY A 22 -23.43 20.87 9.80
CA GLY A 22 -23.76 21.55 8.54
C GLY A 22 -22.59 21.83 7.58
N ASN A 23 -21.36 21.43 7.95
CA ASN A 23 -20.14 21.69 7.19
C ASN A 23 -19.49 20.41 6.65
N VAL A 24 -20.23 19.30 6.61
CA VAL A 24 -19.77 18.07 5.99
C VAL A 24 -19.81 18.26 4.48
N GLN A 25 -18.69 18.59 3.87
CA GLN A 25 -18.53 18.37 2.44
C GLN A 25 -18.92 16.93 2.16
N LYS A 26 -19.83 16.70 1.21
CA LYS A 26 -20.19 15.35 0.78
C LYS A 26 -18.90 14.67 0.33
N ALA A 27 -18.33 13.83 1.20
CA ALA A 27 -17.18 13.00 0.83
C ALA A 27 -17.61 12.12 -0.32
N SER A 28 -16.80 12.11 -1.39
CA SER A 28 -16.99 11.19 -2.52
C SER A 28 -16.18 9.92 -2.29
N GLY A 29 -16.65 8.80 -2.86
CA GLY A 29 -15.90 7.55 -2.90
C GLY A 29 -16.12 6.62 -1.70
N TYR A 30 -15.24 5.62 -1.61
CA TYR A 30 -15.30 4.55 -0.63
C TYR A 30 -13.99 4.46 0.12
N VAL A 31 -14.08 4.22 1.43
CA VAL A 31 -12.95 4.00 2.32
C VAL A 31 -13.18 2.70 3.08
N GLN A 32 -12.30 1.74 2.91
CA GLN A 32 -12.40 0.43 3.56
C GLN A 32 -11.13 0.13 4.35
N PRO A 33 -11.17 0.22 5.68
CA PRO A 33 -10.10 -0.30 6.54
C PRO A 33 -10.03 -1.83 6.42
N TYR A 34 -8.81 -2.37 6.47
CA TYR A 34 -8.56 -3.81 6.55
C TYR A 34 -7.40 -4.10 7.49
N ALA A 35 -7.39 -5.28 8.05
CA ALA A 35 -6.30 -5.79 8.88
C ALA A 35 -5.75 -7.07 8.26
N ASP A 36 -4.48 -7.33 8.54
CA ASP A 36 -3.78 -8.55 8.18
C ASP A 36 -3.28 -9.23 9.44
N SER A 37 -3.41 -10.54 9.50
CA SER A 37 -3.07 -11.34 10.67
C SER A 37 -2.31 -12.61 10.26
N PRO A 38 -1.16 -12.90 10.87
CA PRO A 38 -0.44 -14.15 10.57
C PRO A 38 -1.14 -15.41 11.12
N LEU A 39 -2.29 -15.26 11.79
CA LEU A 39 -2.96 -16.36 12.50
C LEU A 39 -4.19 -16.91 11.79
N ASP A 40 -4.70 -16.24 10.77
CA ASP A 40 -5.95 -16.63 10.07
C ASP A 40 -5.72 -17.36 8.74
N GLY A 41 -4.47 -17.41 8.27
CA GLY A 41 -4.10 -18.11 7.04
C GLY A 41 -4.48 -17.38 5.74
N GLU A 42 -5.00 -16.15 5.81
CA GLU A 42 -5.36 -15.32 4.66
C GLU A 42 -4.39 -14.13 4.54
N PRO A 43 -3.51 -14.07 3.50
CA PRO A 43 -2.58 -12.96 3.30
C PRO A 43 -3.29 -11.73 2.72
N VAL A 44 -4.13 -11.08 3.52
CA VAL A 44 -4.99 -9.95 3.09
C VAL A 44 -4.16 -8.82 2.48
N GLY A 45 -3.05 -8.45 3.10
CA GLY A 45 -2.18 -7.38 2.63
C GLY A 45 -1.59 -7.67 1.24
N GLU A 46 -1.08 -8.89 1.02
CA GLU A 46 -0.58 -9.29 -0.29
C GLU A 46 -1.69 -9.32 -1.34
N ASN A 47 -2.86 -9.87 -0.99
CA ASN A 47 -4.00 -9.95 -1.88
C ASN A 47 -4.51 -8.57 -2.31
N VAL A 48 -4.54 -7.59 -1.41
CA VAL A 48 -4.87 -6.19 -1.75
C VAL A 48 -3.86 -5.62 -2.74
N TYR A 49 -2.56 -5.78 -2.48
CA TYR A 49 -1.52 -5.31 -3.39
C TYR A 49 -1.59 -5.99 -4.76
N LEU A 50 -1.74 -7.31 -4.82
CA LEU A 50 -1.87 -8.06 -6.06
C LEU A 50 -3.10 -7.62 -6.86
N ASN A 51 -4.23 -7.37 -6.21
CA ASN A 51 -5.44 -6.87 -6.88
C ASN A 51 -5.22 -5.49 -7.50
N LEU A 52 -4.56 -4.56 -6.81
CA LEU A 52 -4.22 -3.25 -7.38
C LEU A 52 -3.28 -3.37 -8.58
N ILE A 53 -2.25 -4.22 -8.49
CA ILE A 53 -1.30 -4.47 -9.59
C ILE A 53 -2.02 -5.07 -10.83
N LYS A 54 -2.92 -6.03 -10.60
CA LYS A 54 -3.66 -6.73 -11.67
C LYS A 54 -4.70 -5.83 -12.34
N THR A 55 -5.32 -4.92 -11.60
CA THR A 55 -6.39 -4.04 -12.09
C THR A 55 -5.90 -2.74 -12.71
N ALA A 56 -4.66 -2.33 -12.45
CA ALA A 56 -4.07 -1.12 -13.00
C ALA A 56 -4.11 -1.08 -14.54
N LYS A 57 -4.53 0.05 -15.12
CA LYS A 57 -4.71 0.26 -16.55
C LYS A 57 -3.78 1.32 -17.14
N LYS A 58 -3.46 2.36 -16.36
CA LYS A 58 -2.67 3.52 -16.81
C LYS A 58 -1.38 3.68 -15.99
N ARG A 59 -1.49 3.70 -14.66
CA ARG A 59 -0.37 3.96 -13.75
C ARG A 59 -0.48 3.14 -12.48
N LEU A 60 0.66 2.74 -11.96
CA LEU A 60 0.78 2.06 -10.68
C LEU A 60 2.02 2.62 -9.96
N TYR A 61 1.81 3.40 -8.90
CA TYR A 61 2.89 4.01 -8.14
C TYR A 61 2.93 3.40 -6.74
N VAL A 62 4.09 2.90 -6.39
CA VAL A 62 4.31 2.18 -5.13
C VAL A 62 5.39 2.88 -4.34
N ALA A 63 5.15 3.17 -3.07
CA ALA A 63 6.18 3.61 -2.13
C ALA A 63 6.29 2.62 -0.97
N THR A 64 7.49 2.10 -0.74
CA THR A 64 7.76 1.14 0.33
C THR A 64 9.19 1.29 0.85
N PRO A 65 9.41 1.20 2.18
CA PRO A 65 10.77 1.24 2.73
C PRO A 65 11.57 -0.02 2.43
N TYR A 66 10.90 -1.15 2.23
CA TYR A 66 11.51 -2.45 1.96
C TYR A 66 10.84 -3.11 0.77
N LEU A 67 11.64 -3.61 -0.17
CA LEU A 67 11.18 -4.29 -1.38
C LEU A 67 11.79 -5.70 -1.41
N ILE A 68 11.11 -6.64 -0.76
CA ILE A 68 11.50 -8.05 -0.65
C ILE A 68 10.25 -8.88 -0.89
N ILE A 69 9.84 -8.97 -2.14
CA ILE A 69 8.53 -9.45 -2.58
C ILE A 69 8.59 -10.89 -3.12
N SER A 70 7.42 -11.52 -3.18
CA SER A 70 7.25 -12.85 -3.76
C SER A 70 7.54 -12.85 -5.28
N ASP A 71 7.82 -14.03 -5.81
CA ASP A 71 7.97 -14.22 -7.26
C ASP A 71 6.66 -13.88 -7.99
N GLU A 72 5.51 -14.14 -7.38
CA GLU A 72 4.22 -13.76 -7.94
C GLU A 72 4.11 -12.24 -8.06
N MET A 73 4.37 -11.51 -7.00
CA MET A 73 4.30 -10.06 -7.01
C MET A 73 5.30 -9.43 -7.98
N THR A 74 6.51 -9.99 -8.05
CA THR A 74 7.54 -9.59 -9.03
C THR A 74 7.03 -9.78 -10.47
N ARG A 75 6.42 -10.92 -10.75
CA ARG A 75 5.85 -11.25 -12.06
C ARG A 75 4.68 -10.33 -12.42
N GLU A 76 3.76 -10.10 -11.49
CA GLU A 76 2.59 -9.26 -11.75
C GLU A 76 2.96 -7.78 -11.97
N LEU A 77 3.94 -7.23 -11.25
CA LEU A 77 4.50 -5.90 -11.53
C LEU A 77 5.08 -5.82 -12.96
N GLY A 78 5.84 -6.85 -13.36
CA GLY A 78 6.38 -6.95 -14.71
C GLY A 78 5.30 -7.09 -15.78
N LEU A 79 4.25 -7.88 -15.53
CA LEU A 79 3.12 -8.02 -16.44
C LEU A 79 2.33 -6.72 -16.57
N ALA A 80 2.14 -5.97 -15.48
CA ALA A 80 1.53 -4.64 -15.52
C ALA A 80 2.32 -3.70 -16.44
N ALA A 81 3.66 -3.63 -16.28
CA ALA A 81 4.51 -2.83 -17.14
C ALA A 81 4.43 -3.28 -18.62
N LYS A 82 4.41 -4.58 -18.90
CA LYS A 82 4.27 -5.13 -20.26
C LYS A 82 2.89 -4.85 -20.88
N ARG A 83 1.83 -4.69 -20.06
CA ARG A 83 0.51 -4.22 -20.53
C ARG A 83 0.50 -2.74 -20.90
N GLY A 84 1.59 -2.01 -20.67
CA GLY A 84 1.71 -0.57 -20.93
C GLY A 84 1.37 0.33 -19.74
N VAL A 85 1.19 -0.25 -18.54
CA VAL A 85 1.00 0.53 -17.31
C VAL A 85 2.30 1.22 -16.95
N ASP A 86 2.26 2.50 -16.60
CA ASP A 86 3.41 3.22 -16.02
C ASP A 86 3.62 2.76 -14.58
N VAL A 87 4.45 1.74 -14.40
CA VAL A 87 4.75 1.17 -13.08
C VAL A 87 5.99 1.84 -12.51
N ARG A 88 5.84 2.50 -11.35
CA ARG A 88 6.93 3.16 -10.63
C ARG A 88 6.99 2.67 -9.19
N VAL A 89 8.18 2.26 -8.77
CA VAL A 89 8.46 1.84 -7.40
C VAL A 89 9.45 2.82 -6.77
N PHE A 90 9.08 3.39 -5.64
CA PHE A 90 9.89 4.33 -4.87
C PHE A 90 10.38 3.64 -3.59
N THR A 91 11.68 3.60 -3.40
CA THR A 91 12.35 3.03 -2.23
C THR A 91 13.24 4.09 -1.58
N PRO A 92 13.70 3.91 -0.33
CA PRO A 92 14.61 4.86 0.31
C PRO A 92 15.95 4.95 -0.43
N GLY A 93 16.43 6.18 -0.67
CA GLY A 93 17.84 6.43 -1.02
C GLY A 93 18.73 6.55 0.22
N ILE A 94 18.13 6.80 1.40
CA ILE A 94 18.82 6.85 2.69
C ILE A 94 18.35 5.64 3.51
N PRO A 95 19.21 4.60 3.71
CA PRO A 95 18.81 3.38 4.39
C PRO A 95 18.78 3.57 5.92
N ASP A 96 17.76 3.01 6.59
CA ASP A 96 17.75 2.79 8.03
C ASP A 96 18.56 1.53 8.42
N LYS A 97 18.53 0.49 7.57
CA LYS A 97 19.18 -0.81 7.77
C LYS A 97 19.97 -1.20 6.53
N LYS A 98 21.29 -1.12 6.59
CA LYS A 98 22.20 -1.34 5.43
C LYS A 98 22.01 -2.71 4.77
N ILE A 99 21.81 -3.78 5.56
CA ILE A 99 21.63 -5.15 5.03
C ILE A 99 20.32 -5.24 4.25
N ILE A 100 19.21 -4.77 4.82
CA ILE A 100 17.89 -4.79 4.18
C ILE A 100 17.89 -3.93 2.91
N TYR A 101 18.60 -2.82 2.92
CA TYR A 101 18.79 -1.98 1.75
C TYR A 101 19.52 -2.73 0.61
N GLY A 102 20.57 -3.47 0.95
CA GLY A 102 21.26 -4.33 -0.02
C GLY A 102 20.34 -5.39 -0.64
N VAL A 103 19.50 -6.03 0.18
CA VAL A 103 18.51 -7.00 -0.30
C VAL A 103 17.45 -6.30 -1.19
N THR A 104 16.90 -5.17 -0.76
CA THR A 104 15.95 -4.37 -1.57
C THR A 104 16.53 -4.06 -2.96
N ARG A 105 17.79 -3.61 -3.02
CA ARG A 105 18.44 -3.28 -4.31
C ARG A 105 18.66 -4.49 -5.22
N SER A 106 18.73 -5.69 -4.66
CA SER A 106 18.89 -6.92 -5.48
C SER A 106 17.66 -7.19 -6.38
N TYR A 107 16.48 -6.70 -6.01
CA TYR A 107 15.25 -6.82 -6.81
C TYR A 107 15.20 -5.84 -8.00
N TYR A 108 15.94 -4.73 -7.95
CA TYR A 108 15.82 -3.65 -8.95
C TYR A 108 16.10 -4.15 -10.37
N SER A 109 17.20 -4.87 -10.56
CA SER A 109 17.59 -5.32 -11.89
C SER A 109 16.55 -6.23 -12.54
N GLY A 110 15.90 -7.09 -11.75
CA GLY A 110 14.83 -7.97 -12.20
C GLY A 110 13.59 -7.21 -12.64
N LEU A 111 13.17 -6.22 -11.85
CA LEU A 111 12.02 -5.37 -12.15
C LEU A 111 12.27 -4.45 -13.34
N VAL A 112 13.44 -3.80 -13.39
CA VAL A 112 13.80 -2.88 -14.50
C VAL A 112 13.85 -3.61 -15.83
N ARG A 113 14.39 -4.85 -15.89
CA ARG A 113 14.36 -5.67 -17.12
C ARG A 113 12.93 -6.00 -17.60
N GLN A 114 11.97 -5.96 -16.71
CA GLN A 114 10.56 -6.19 -17.05
C GLN A 114 9.80 -4.91 -17.41
N GLY A 115 10.47 -3.74 -17.39
CA GLY A 115 9.88 -2.45 -17.73
C GLY A 115 9.37 -1.63 -16.54
N VAL A 116 9.54 -2.10 -15.31
CA VAL A 116 9.23 -1.35 -14.10
C VAL A 116 10.28 -0.27 -13.87
N ARG A 117 9.85 0.94 -13.53
CA ARG A 117 10.75 2.05 -13.19
C ARG A 117 10.97 2.06 -11.68
N VAL A 118 12.23 1.98 -11.25
CA VAL A 118 12.59 2.01 -9.83
C VAL A 118 13.34 3.30 -9.52
N TYR A 119 12.93 3.98 -8.45
CA TYR A 119 13.51 5.25 -8.00
C TYR A 119 13.93 5.16 -6.54
N GLU A 120 15.11 5.69 -6.23
CA GLU A 120 15.57 5.89 -4.86
C GLU A 120 15.24 7.33 -4.43
N TYR A 121 14.42 7.48 -3.40
CA TYR A 121 14.05 8.78 -2.85
C TYR A 121 15.18 9.34 -1.98
N THR A 122 15.83 10.40 -2.42
CA THR A 122 17.01 10.98 -1.79
C THR A 122 16.76 12.25 -0.96
N PRO A 123 15.64 12.98 -1.12
CA PRO A 123 15.42 14.23 -0.36
C PRO A 123 15.24 14.03 1.14
N GLY A 124 14.98 12.82 1.60
CA GLY A 124 14.77 12.49 3.01
C GLY A 124 14.56 11.00 3.22
N PHE A 125 14.17 10.65 4.44
CA PHE A 125 13.86 9.26 4.80
C PHE A 125 12.47 8.87 4.30
N LEU A 126 12.39 7.90 3.40
CA LEU A 126 11.13 7.35 2.90
C LEU A 126 10.68 6.18 3.78
N HIS A 127 9.55 6.31 4.45
CA HIS A 127 8.94 5.22 5.24
C HIS A 127 7.44 5.01 4.93
N ALA A 128 6.98 5.54 3.81
CA ALA A 128 5.62 5.33 3.33
C ALA A 128 5.39 3.87 2.91
N LYS A 129 4.19 3.35 3.10
CA LYS A 129 3.69 2.10 2.59
C LYS A 129 2.35 2.41 1.93
N GLN A 130 2.43 2.67 0.65
CA GLN A 130 1.27 3.07 -0.13
C GLN A 130 1.38 2.60 -1.57
N MET A 131 0.24 2.38 -2.17
CA MET A 131 0.13 2.07 -3.58
C MET A 131 -1.02 2.88 -4.17
N LEU A 132 -0.73 3.56 -5.27
CA LEU A 132 -1.69 4.29 -6.08
C LEU A 132 -1.91 3.53 -7.38
N CYS A 133 -3.15 3.22 -7.68
CA CYS A 133 -3.59 2.56 -8.91
C CYS A 133 -4.49 3.52 -9.69
N ASP A 134 -4.04 3.86 -10.89
CA ASP A 134 -4.66 4.84 -11.79
C ASP A 134 -4.83 6.23 -11.13
N GLU A 135 -6.04 6.81 -11.12
CA GLU A 135 -6.30 8.14 -10.57
C GLU A 135 -7.33 8.10 -9.44
N ASP A 136 -7.83 6.91 -9.14
CA ASP A 136 -9.03 6.76 -8.31
C ASP A 136 -8.92 5.73 -7.21
N THR A 137 -7.89 4.89 -7.19
CA THR A 137 -7.76 3.82 -6.21
C THR A 137 -6.40 3.86 -5.53
N ALA A 138 -6.39 3.78 -4.21
CA ALA A 138 -5.16 3.76 -3.42
C ALA A 138 -5.28 2.87 -2.19
N THR A 139 -4.14 2.44 -1.68
CA THR A 139 -4.04 1.90 -0.32
C THR A 139 -2.87 2.54 0.42
N VAL A 140 -3.06 2.77 1.70
CA VAL A 140 -2.06 3.30 2.63
C VAL A 140 -2.17 2.56 3.96
N GLY A 141 -1.06 2.29 4.61
CA GLY A 141 -1.10 1.60 5.89
C GLY A 141 0.27 1.31 6.48
N THR A 142 0.34 0.22 7.23
CA THR A 142 1.57 -0.22 7.90
C THR A 142 2.33 -1.30 7.14
N ILE A 143 1.73 -1.92 6.11
CA ILE A 143 2.20 -3.11 5.41
C ILE A 143 3.35 -2.76 4.46
N ASN A 144 4.59 -3.15 4.80
CA ASN A 144 5.70 -3.05 3.87
C ASN A 144 5.58 -4.13 2.77
N MET A 145 6.22 -3.88 1.62
CA MET A 145 6.36 -4.92 0.59
C MET A 145 7.55 -5.85 0.93
N ASP A 146 7.44 -6.55 2.05
CA ASP A 146 8.41 -7.56 2.49
C ASP A 146 7.70 -8.75 3.15
N TYR A 147 8.37 -9.92 3.13
CA TYR A 147 7.83 -11.17 3.69
C TYR A 147 7.40 -11.05 5.16
N ARG A 148 8.10 -10.24 5.94
CA ARG A 148 7.81 -10.09 7.36
C ARG A 148 6.47 -9.38 7.56
N SER A 149 6.22 -8.28 6.86
CA SER A 149 4.95 -7.56 6.92
C SER A 149 3.81 -8.38 6.30
N LEU A 150 4.07 -9.03 5.16
CA LEU A 150 3.02 -9.74 4.41
C LEU A 150 2.55 -11.05 5.04
N TYR A 151 3.39 -11.70 5.90
CA TYR A 151 3.07 -13.05 6.38
C TYR A 151 3.29 -13.28 7.88
N HIS A 152 3.95 -12.37 8.59
CA HIS A 152 4.39 -12.64 9.96
C HIS A 152 4.02 -11.55 10.97
N HIS A 153 3.39 -10.47 10.54
CA HIS A 153 3.01 -9.36 11.41
C HIS A 153 1.50 -9.12 11.40
N PHE A 154 1.02 -8.54 12.49
CA PHE A 154 -0.26 -7.87 12.52
C PHE A 154 -0.09 -6.50 11.88
N GLU A 155 -0.78 -6.29 10.79
CA GLU A 155 -0.68 -5.06 10.00
C GLU A 155 -2.08 -4.52 9.71
N ASN A 156 -2.17 -3.28 9.28
CA ASN A 156 -3.42 -2.70 8.82
C ASN A 156 -3.20 -1.78 7.62
N GLY A 157 -4.28 -1.58 6.89
CA GLY A 157 -4.31 -0.66 5.78
C GLY A 157 -5.70 -0.08 5.58
N VAL A 158 -5.75 0.94 4.76
CA VAL A 158 -6.99 1.55 4.29
C VAL A 158 -6.96 1.53 2.78
N TRP A 159 -7.93 0.84 2.19
CA TRP A 159 -8.20 0.90 0.77
C TRP A 159 -9.20 2.01 0.48
N MET A 160 -8.95 2.79 -0.57
CA MET A 160 -9.77 3.95 -0.96
C MET A 160 -10.05 3.89 -2.45
N HIS A 161 -11.27 4.29 -2.83
CA HIS A 161 -11.67 4.40 -4.24
C HIS A 161 -12.56 5.61 -4.46
N GLY A 162 -12.24 6.41 -5.48
CA GLY A 162 -13.01 7.59 -5.88
C GLY A 162 -12.99 8.74 -4.89
N CYS A 163 -12.11 8.71 -3.89
CA CYS A 163 -11.97 9.77 -2.90
C CYS A 163 -11.15 10.94 -3.45
N ASP A 164 -11.51 12.16 -3.09
CA ASP A 164 -10.79 13.36 -3.52
C ASP A 164 -9.34 13.36 -3.01
N ALA A 165 -9.11 12.84 -1.79
CA ALA A 165 -7.78 12.67 -1.20
C ALA A 165 -6.78 11.82 -2.03
N ILE A 166 -7.23 11.11 -3.06
CA ILE A 166 -6.36 10.35 -3.98
C ILE A 166 -5.82 11.25 -5.10
N ARG A 167 -6.52 12.34 -5.40
CA ARG A 167 -6.24 13.24 -6.54
C ARG A 167 -5.36 14.43 -6.16
N ASP A 168 -5.33 14.78 -4.88
CA ASP A 168 -4.52 15.85 -4.28
C ASP A 168 -3.08 15.38 -4.00
#